data_ea0f0fc4b800266fac2897633f6c18de
#
_entry.id   ea0f0fc4b800266fac2897633f6c18de
#
_cell.length_a   1.000
_cell.length_b   1.000
_cell.length_c   1.000
_cell.angle_alpha   90.00
_cell.angle_beta   90.00
_cell.angle_gamma   90.00
#
_symmetry.space_group_name_H-M   'P 1'
#
loop_
_entity.id
_entity.type
_entity.pdbx_description
1 polymer ?
#
loop_
_entity_poly.entity_id
_entity_poly.type
_entity_poly.pdbx_seq_one_letter_code
_entity_poly.pdbx_strand_id
1 'polypeptide(L)'
;MKQILKSILLVTLFGVVACAAGAENILPKSFAGWTQTAAVTTITQSGQADAANAAVLNEYGFTGSETATYTRPDGRKLTITALRFKDATGAYGAFTFYRDPAMKVEQIGTKSASANERIVFFRSNVVVDAKFDRVTGMSGAELRELAGMLPEAAATAANLPNLPEYLPKQGVVENSAKYLLGPQALAATKTPLSADLVGFATEPEILTQTYNTADGPVTLMLVQYPTPQIAIERLRAFQASPDSGKTFAARRTGPIIVAESGNVASGEAQALLNSVNYEAEVTWNEATTIAKRDNIGNLMVAVFGLIGILLVFGLIFGVFFGGIRVLLTRYFPGTMFDVPANVEILQLHLRDGPTSDK
;
A
#
# COMPACT_ATOMS: atom_id res chain seq x y z
N MET A 1 18.26 -50.53 -22.81
CA MET A 1 18.01 -50.14 -21.41
C MET A 1 19.11 -49.29 -20.77
N LYS A 2 20.37 -49.30 -21.22
CA LYS A 2 21.45 -48.46 -20.63
C LYS A 2 21.54 -47.00 -21.17
N GLN A 3 20.87 -46.65 -22.25
CA GLN A 3 20.89 -45.29 -22.81
C GLN A 3 19.74 -44.39 -22.28
N ILE A 4 18.65 -44.98 -21.80
CA ILE A 4 17.51 -44.21 -21.25
C ILE A 4 17.82 -43.72 -19.84
N LEU A 5 18.71 -44.37 -19.11
CA LEU A 5 19.10 -44.00 -17.74
C LEU A 5 20.09 -42.83 -17.69
N LYS A 6 20.75 -42.46 -18.80
CA LYS A 6 21.68 -41.33 -18.88
C LYS A 6 20.98 -40.01 -19.22
N SER A 7 19.79 -40.04 -19.80
CA SER A 7 19.03 -38.84 -20.15
C SER A 7 18.17 -38.31 -18.98
N ILE A 8 17.92 -39.12 -17.94
CA ILE A 8 17.13 -38.69 -16.75
C ILE A 8 18.01 -37.99 -15.70
N LEU A 9 19.34 -38.12 -15.76
CA LEU A 9 20.25 -37.52 -14.78
C LEU A 9 20.71 -36.10 -15.17
N LEU A 10 20.28 -35.54 -16.30
CA LEU A 10 20.70 -34.20 -16.76
C LEU A 10 19.64 -33.12 -16.60
N VAL A 11 18.49 -33.42 -16.01
CA VAL A 11 17.35 -32.47 -15.86
C VAL A 11 17.22 -31.94 -14.43
N THR A 12 17.99 -32.38 -13.45
CA THR A 12 17.82 -32.00 -12.03
C THR A 12 18.87 -31.03 -11.49
N LEU A 13 19.58 -30.29 -12.34
CA LEU A 13 20.51 -29.25 -11.88
C LEU A 13 20.15 -27.87 -12.45
N PHE A 14 18.85 -27.54 -12.50
CA PHE A 14 18.43 -26.13 -12.50
C PHE A 14 18.44 -25.70 -11.04
N GLY A 15 19.62 -25.31 -10.56
CA GLY A 15 19.78 -24.66 -9.26
C GLY A 15 18.84 -23.46 -9.20
N VAL A 16 17.96 -23.48 -8.23
CA VAL A 16 17.28 -22.27 -7.75
C VAL A 16 18.38 -21.33 -7.31
N VAL A 17 18.83 -20.45 -8.18
CA VAL A 17 19.51 -19.23 -7.79
C VAL A 17 18.44 -18.42 -7.05
N ALA A 18 18.35 -18.66 -5.74
CA ALA A 18 17.72 -17.70 -4.87
C ALA A 18 18.56 -16.42 -5.05
N CYS A 19 18.09 -15.50 -5.87
CA CYS A 19 18.49 -14.11 -5.77
C CYS A 19 18.16 -13.72 -4.32
N ALA A 20 19.17 -13.77 -3.44
CA ALA A 20 19.19 -12.95 -2.26
C ALA A 20 19.10 -11.53 -2.81
N ALA A 21 17.88 -10.97 -2.86
CA ALA A 21 17.67 -9.54 -3.02
C ALA A 21 18.43 -8.94 -1.84
N GLY A 22 19.65 -8.46 -2.09
CA GLY A 22 20.44 -7.73 -1.11
C GLY A 22 19.53 -6.61 -0.62
N ALA A 23 19.32 -6.52 0.68
CA ALA A 23 18.52 -5.46 1.26
C ALA A 23 19.08 -4.15 0.74
N GLU A 24 18.29 -3.43 -0.06
CA GLU A 24 18.68 -2.15 -0.62
C GLU A 24 19.00 -1.20 0.54
N ASN A 25 20.18 -0.60 0.52
CA ASN A 25 20.62 0.32 1.57
C ASN A 25 19.61 1.45 1.71
N ILE A 26 19.22 1.76 2.94
CA ILE A 26 18.29 2.86 3.23
C ILE A 26 19.02 4.21 3.06
N LEU A 27 20.25 4.27 3.54
CA LEU A 27 21.02 5.51 3.60
C LEU A 27 22.04 5.60 2.44
N PRO A 28 22.09 6.74 1.71
CA PRO A 28 23.05 6.94 0.63
C PRO A 28 24.46 7.18 1.21
N LYS A 29 25.50 6.90 0.41
CA LYS A 29 26.89 7.17 0.78
C LYS A 29 27.22 8.67 0.87
N SER A 30 26.51 9.51 0.13
CA SER A 30 26.69 10.97 0.14
C SER A 30 25.42 11.68 -0.31
N PHE A 31 25.18 12.88 0.20
CA PHE A 31 24.10 13.79 -0.19
C PHE A 31 24.45 15.22 0.23
N ALA A 32 24.03 16.21 -0.50
CA ALA A 32 24.15 17.65 -0.17
C ALA A 32 25.54 18.09 0.39
N GLY A 33 26.61 17.46 -0.08
CA GLY A 33 27.96 17.70 0.40
C GLY A 33 28.33 16.99 1.72
N TRP A 34 27.46 16.17 2.27
CA TRP A 34 27.73 15.23 3.35
C TRP A 34 28.30 13.95 2.78
N THR A 35 29.34 13.40 3.39
CA THR A 35 29.96 12.13 3.00
C THR A 35 30.03 11.22 4.21
N GLN A 36 29.62 9.97 4.02
CA GLN A 36 29.66 8.94 5.04
C GLN A 36 31.14 8.64 5.44
N THR A 37 31.42 8.63 6.75
CA THR A 37 32.79 8.47 7.28
C THR A 37 33.02 7.13 7.97
N ALA A 38 31.98 6.40 8.33
CA ALA A 38 32.06 5.09 8.97
C ALA A 38 31.16 4.08 8.26
N ALA A 39 31.42 2.78 8.49
CA ALA A 39 30.51 1.73 8.01
C ALA A 39 29.10 1.93 8.58
N VAL A 40 28.08 1.67 7.75
CA VAL A 40 26.68 1.68 8.19
C VAL A 40 26.44 0.53 9.16
N THR A 41 25.83 0.84 10.29
CA THR A 41 25.34 -0.19 11.21
C THR A 41 23.93 -0.56 10.80
N THR A 42 23.71 -1.79 10.34
CA THR A 42 22.41 -2.31 9.97
C THR A 42 21.88 -3.22 11.07
N ILE A 43 20.63 -3.02 11.48
CA ILE A 43 19.94 -3.75 12.54
C ILE A 43 18.57 -4.21 12.02
N THR A 44 18.24 -5.47 12.24
CA THR A 44 16.96 -6.07 11.82
C THR A 44 16.04 -6.39 13.00
N GLN A 45 16.52 -6.26 14.23
CA GLN A 45 15.76 -6.55 15.43
C GLN A 45 15.40 -5.24 16.15
N SER A 46 14.12 -5.04 16.46
CA SER A 46 13.62 -3.85 17.14
C SER A 46 14.29 -3.59 18.49
N GLY A 47 14.57 -4.63 19.26
CA GLY A 47 15.24 -4.53 20.55
C GLY A 47 16.70 -4.04 20.51
N GLN A 48 17.36 -4.19 19.37
CA GLN A 48 18.69 -3.62 19.13
C GLN A 48 18.63 -2.20 18.56
N ALA A 49 17.55 -1.87 17.82
CA ALA A 49 17.35 -0.55 17.25
C ALA A 49 16.93 0.48 18.33
N ASP A 50 15.98 0.09 19.18
CA ASP A 50 15.52 0.88 20.32
C ASP A 50 14.98 -0.06 21.41
N ALA A 51 15.83 -0.42 22.36
CA ALA A 51 15.49 -1.39 23.41
C ALA A 51 14.30 -0.94 24.27
N ALA A 52 14.18 0.38 24.54
CA ALA A 52 13.11 0.92 25.36
C ALA A 52 11.74 0.84 24.68
N ASN A 53 11.71 0.95 23.35
CA ASN A 53 10.49 1.02 22.55
C ASN A 53 10.34 -0.16 21.59
N ALA A 54 11.06 -1.26 21.81
CA ALA A 54 11.08 -2.43 20.92
C ALA A 54 9.68 -2.98 20.63
N ALA A 55 8.82 -3.06 21.65
CA ALA A 55 7.44 -3.55 21.52
C ALA A 55 6.61 -2.59 20.64
N VAL A 56 6.75 -1.31 20.84
CA VAL A 56 6.07 -0.27 20.02
C VAL A 56 6.53 -0.32 18.57
N LEU A 57 7.85 -0.47 18.33
CA LEU A 57 8.38 -0.63 16.98
C LEU A 57 7.81 -1.85 16.27
N ASN A 58 7.65 -2.96 16.98
CA ASN A 58 7.04 -4.16 16.42
C ASN A 58 5.57 -3.95 16.05
N GLU A 59 4.79 -3.22 16.86
CA GLU A 59 3.40 -2.85 16.55
C GLU A 59 3.30 -2.02 15.28
N TYR A 60 4.29 -1.16 15.01
CA TYR A 60 4.39 -0.39 13.77
C TYR A 60 4.96 -1.18 12.57
N GLY A 61 5.28 -2.46 12.75
CA GLY A 61 5.79 -3.30 11.69
C GLY A 61 7.23 -2.97 11.28
N PHE A 62 8.11 -2.72 12.27
CA PHE A 62 9.53 -2.51 12.05
C PHE A 62 10.17 -3.67 11.28
N THR A 63 10.97 -3.35 10.26
CA THR A 63 11.65 -4.34 9.41
C THR A 63 13.17 -4.21 9.46
N GLY A 64 13.69 -3.07 9.85
CA GLY A 64 15.12 -2.84 9.96
C GLY A 64 15.48 -1.38 10.15
N SER A 65 16.72 -1.13 10.51
CA SER A 65 17.28 0.22 10.62
C SER A 65 18.72 0.27 10.14
N GLU A 66 19.11 1.46 9.70
CA GLU A 66 20.48 1.81 9.38
C GLU A 66 20.89 3.06 10.15
N THR A 67 22.10 3.02 10.73
CA THR A 67 22.71 4.18 11.36
C THR A 67 24.02 4.50 10.67
N ALA A 68 24.19 5.75 10.25
CA ALA A 68 25.38 6.24 9.60
C ALA A 68 25.82 7.60 10.16
N THR A 69 27.12 7.83 10.18
CA THR A 69 27.73 9.12 10.52
C THR A 69 28.30 9.76 9.26
N TYR A 70 27.95 11.02 9.05
CA TYR A 70 28.39 11.82 7.92
C TYR A 70 29.21 13.02 8.39
N THR A 71 30.14 13.45 7.56
CA THR A 71 30.90 14.68 7.77
C THR A 71 30.87 15.55 6.51
N ARG A 72 31.10 16.84 6.72
CA ARG A 72 31.30 17.82 5.65
C ARG A 72 32.71 18.38 5.65
N PRO A 73 33.19 18.96 4.53
CA PRO A 73 34.50 19.61 4.47
C PRO A 73 34.66 20.75 5.48
N ASP A 74 33.59 21.37 5.96
CA ASP A 74 33.59 22.41 6.99
C ASP A 74 33.72 21.87 8.43
N GLY A 75 33.91 20.55 8.59
CA GLY A 75 34.13 19.84 9.86
C GLY A 75 32.84 19.48 10.59
N ARG A 76 31.66 19.86 10.11
CA ARG A 76 30.38 19.47 10.74
C ARG A 76 30.16 17.97 10.67
N LYS A 77 29.47 17.45 11.70
CA LYS A 77 29.07 16.04 11.82
C LYS A 77 27.55 15.92 11.88
N LEU A 78 27.06 14.83 11.31
CA LEU A 78 25.65 14.46 11.30
C LEU A 78 25.53 12.94 11.50
N THR A 79 24.77 12.54 12.51
CA THR A 79 24.39 11.14 12.71
C THR A 79 22.95 10.94 12.29
N ILE A 80 22.70 9.97 11.44
CA ILE A 80 21.37 9.64 10.94
C ILE A 80 21.04 8.21 11.32
N THR A 81 19.87 8.03 11.95
CA THR A 81 19.24 6.72 12.14
C THR A 81 17.99 6.67 11.28
N ALA A 82 17.96 5.76 10.32
CA ALA A 82 16.81 5.50 9.46
C ALA A 82 16.15 4.19 9.87
N LEU A 83 14.85 4.24 10.20
CA LEU A 83 14.03 3.10 10.60
C LEU A 83 13.10 2.76 9.44
N ARG A 84 13.11 1.52 8.96
CA ARG A 84 12.23 1.03 7.89
C ARG A 84 11.09 0.23 8.50
N PHE A 85 9.90 0.47 7.99
CA PHE A 85 8.67 -0.22 8.38
C PHE A 85 8.09 -1.01 7.19
N LYS A 86 7.13 -1.88 7.48
CA LYS A 86 6.41 -2.67 6.48
C LYS A 86 5.70 -1.77 5.45
N ASP A 87 5.10 -0.67 5.92
CA ASP A 87 4.31 0.26 5.13
C ASP A 87 4.41 1.71 5.64
N ALA A 88 3.80 2.63 4.91
CA ALA A 88 3.78 4.05 5.26
C ALA A 88 2.93 4.35 6.50
N THR A 89 1.93 3.52 6.82
CA THR A 89 1.09 3.66 8.02
C THR A 89 1.94 3.42 9.27
N GLY A 90 2.74 2.33 9.29
CA GLY A 90 3.68 2.06 10.38
C GLY A 90 4.74 3.16 10.53
N ALA A 91 5.30 3.64 9.41
CA ALA A 91 6.24 4.77 9.44
C ALA A 91 5.59 6.05 9.97
N TYR A 92 4.36 6.36 9.56
CA TYR A 92 3.61 7.50 10.10
C TYR A 92 3.37 7.36 11.60
N GLY A 93 2.95 6.18 12.07
CA GLY A 93 2.79 5.88 13.49
C GLY A 93 4.08 6.12 14.27
N ALA A 94 5.20 5.53 13.83
CA ALA A 94 6.50 5.68 14.46
C ALA A 94 6.98 7.16 14.42
N PHE A 95 6.79 7.88 13.32
CA PHE A 95 7.08 9.31 13.24
C PHE A 95 6.32 10.10 14.30
N THR A 96 4.99 9.86 14.43
CA THR A 96 4.18 10.53 15.44
C THR A 96 4.59 10.15 16.86
N PHE A 97 5.06 8.91 17.08
CA PHE A 97 5.57 8.45 18.37
C PHE A 97 6.85 9.17 18.76
N TYR A 98 7.85 9.26 17.87
CA TYR A 98 9.14 9.89 18.16
C TYR A 98 9.12 11.42 18.15
N ARG A 99 8.10 12.01 17.57
CA ARG A 99 7.89 13.46 17.55
C ARG A 99 7.36 13.94 18.90
N ASP A 100 8.00 14.99 19.43
CA ASP A 100 7.54 15.70 20.62
C ASP A 100 6.61 16.86 20.22
N PRO A 101 5.53 17.16 20.97
CA PRO A 101 4.69 18.33 20.73
C PRO A 101 5.43 19.68 20.77
N ALA A 102 6.53 19.78 21.51
CA ALA A 102 7.36 20.99 21.58
C ALA A 102 8.23 21.23 20.34
N MET A 103 8.36 20.23 19.43
CA MET A 103 9.10 20.38 18.18
C MET A 103 8.39 21.33 17.23
N LYS A 104 9.16 22.07 16.42
CA LYS A 104 8.65 22.91 15.35
C LYS A 104 8.37 22.08 14.11
N VAL A 105 7.30 22.42 13.40
CA VAL A 105 6.98 21.81 12.11
C VAL A 105 7.99 22.26 11.05
N GLU A 106 8.50 21.32 10.27
CA GLU A 106 9.39 21.57 9.15
C GLU A 106 8.81 21.01 7.84
N GLN A 107 9.41 21.35 6.71
CA GLN A 107 8.99 20.84 5.38
C GLN A 107 10.08 19.94 4.79
N ILE A 108 10.22 18.73 5.33
CA ILE A 108 11.17 17.70 4.89
C ILE A 108 10.42 16.37 4.79
N GLY A 109 10.61 15.65 3.68
CA GLY A 109 9.87 14.41 3.43
C GLY A 109 8.35 14.62 3.36
N THR A 110 7.59 13.67 3.89
CA THR A 110 6.12 13.76 3.95
C THR A 110 5.66 14.64 5.10
N LYS A 111 6.24 14.46 6.29
CA LYS A 111 6.09 15.33 7.46
C LYS A 111 7.38 15.32 8.26
N SER A 112 7.64 16.41 8.98
CA SER A 112 8.86 16.56 9.77
C SER A 112 8.65 17.47 10.98
N ALA A 113 9.52 17.32 11.96
CA ALA A 113 9.57 18.16 13.15
C ALA A 113 11.01 18.32 13.62
N SER A 114 11.35 19.49 14.19
CA SER A 114 12.70 19.81 14.64
C SER A 114 12.69 20.39 16.06
N ALA A 115 13.71 20.06 16.83
CA ALA A 115 14.02 20.71 18.10
C ALA A 115 15.55 20.69 18.29
N ASN A 116 16.10 21.87 18.56
CA ASN A 116 17.53 22.05 18.71
C ASN A 116 18.31 21.45 17.52
N GLU A 117 19.22 20.52 17.77
CA GLU A 117 20.06 19.83 16.78
C GLU A 117 19.42 18.56 16.20
N ARG A 118 18.18 18.23 16.61
CA ARG A 118 17.47 17.05 16.16
C ARG A 118 16.35 17.38 15.17
N ILE A 119 16.33 16.68 14.05
CA ILE A 119 15.24 16.75 13.04
C ILE A 119 14.76 15.34 12.78
N VAL A 120 13.46 15.11 12.99
CA VAL A 120 12.80 13.84 12.69
C VAL A 120 11.84 14.06 11.52
N PHE A 121 11.90 13.17 10.53
CA PHE A 121 10.97 13.19 9.39
C PHE A 121 10.68 11.78 8.91
N PHE A 122 9.64 11.63 8.12
CA PHE A 122 9.40 10.37 7.40
C PHE A 122 9.10 10.61 5.92
N ARG A 123 9.43 9.62 5.12
CA ARG A 123 9.04 9.53 3.71
C ARG A 123 8.77 8.08 3.38
N SER A 124 7.63 7.84 2.70
CA SER A 124 7.20 6.48 2.39
C SER A 124 7.16 5.62 3.66
N ASN A 125 7.83 4.49 3.68
CA ASN A 125 7.91 3.59 4.84
C ASN A 125 9.19 3.75 5.69
N VAL A 126 9.87 4.89 5.59
CA VAL A 126 11.12 5.16 6.33
C VAL A 126 10.95 6.39 7.23
N VAL A 127 11.31 6.24 8.50
CA VAL A 127 11.46 7.34 9.47
C VAL A 127 12.95 7.62 9.65
N VAL A 128 13.31 8.89 9.61
CA VAL A 128 14.68 9.37 9.79
C VAL A 128 14.78 10.23 11.04
N ASP A 129 15.68 9.90 11.93
CA ASP A 129 16.12 10.72 13.07
C ASP A 129 17.53 11.24 12.78
N ALA A 130 17.63 12.53 12.46
CA ALA A 130 18.87 13.21 12.12
C ALA A 130 19.35 14.07 13.29
N LYS A 131 20.56 13.85 13.77
CA LYS A 131 21.19 14.59 14.87
C LYS A 131 22.45 15.28 14.38
N PHE A 132 22.40 16.60 14.33
CA PHE A 132 23.53 17.46 13.97
C PHE A 132 24.36 17.79 15.19
N ASP A 133 25.66 17.98 14.99
CA ASP A 133 26.49 18.69 15.98
C ASP A 133 26.21 20.19 15.99
N ARG A 134 25.81 20.73 14.82
CA ARG A 134 25.43 22.13 14.64
C ARG A 134 24.46 22.29 13.49
N VAL A 135 23.27 22.82 13.76
CA VAL A 135 22.26 23.18 12.75
C VAL A 135 22.60 24.52 12.11
N THR A 136 22.36 24.64 10.81
CA THR A 136 22.50 25.88 10.03
C THR A 136 21.21 26.15 9.24
N GLY A 137 21.07 27.34 8.68
CA GLY A 137 19.94 27.66 7.81
C GLY A 137 19.80 26.73 6.59
N MET A 138 20.86 26.01 6.21
CA MET A 138 20.84 25.06 5.09
C MET A 138 20.47 23.62 5.51
N SER A 139 20.48 23.28 6.79
CA SER A 139 20.28 21.90 7.27
C SER A 139 18.95 21.30 6.81
N GLY A 140 17.89 22.12 6.75
CA GLY A 140 16.61 21.67 6.22
C GLY A 140 16.64 21.36 4.70
N ALA A 141 17.38 22.16 3.92
CA ALA A 141 17.56 21.91 2.49
C ALA A 141 18.39 20.65 2.24
N GLU A 142 19.45 20.47 3.03
CA GLU A 142 20.32 19.29 2.98
C GLU A 142 19.53 17.99 3.27
N LEU A 143 18.64 18.00 4.27
CA LEU A 143 17.79 16.84 4.57
C LEU A 143 16.66 16.63 3.56
N ARG A 144 16.20 17.68 2.84
CA ARG A 144 15.27 17.48 1.72
C ARG A 144 15.89 16.70 0.57
N GLU A 145 17.17 16.96 0.27
CA GLU A 145 17.91 16.17 -0.71
C GLU A 145 18.03 14.71 -0.26
N LEU A 146 18.43 14.46 1.00
CA LEU A 146 18.42 13.11 1.56
C LEU A 146 17.05 12.44 1.43
N ALA A 147 15.97 13.14 1.80
CA ALA A 147 14.62 12.61 1.70
C ALA A 147 14.27 12.19 0.26
N GLY A 148 14.76 12.95 -0.75
CA GLY A 148 14.60 12.60 -2.17
C GLY A 148 15.32 11.32 -2.60
N MET A 149 16.35 10.92 -1.85
CA MET A 149 17.17 9.73 -2.15
C MET A 149 16.76 8.48 -1.37
N LEU A 150 15.82 8.60 -0.41
CA LEU A 150 15.33 7.44 0.35
C LEU A 150 14.55 6.49 -0.56
N PRO A 151 14.66 5.16 -0.33
CA PRO A 151 13.90 4.18 -1.09
C PRO A 151 12.40 4.38 -0.89
N GLU A 152 11.63 4.14 -1.95
CA GLU A 152 10.18 4.18 -1.91
C GLU A 152 9.61 2.76 -1.70
N ALA A 153 8.58 2.66 -0.90
CA ALA A 153 7.83 1.42 -0.74
C ALA A 153 7.05 1.09 -2.02
N ALA A 154 6.70 -0.19 -2.21
CA ALA A 154 5.78 -0.59 -3.27
C ALA A 154 4.46 0.21 -3.18
N ALA A 155 3.83 0.48 -4.31
CA ALA A 155 2.65 1.36 -4.39
C ALA A 155 1.54 1.03 -3.37
N THR A 156 1.30 -0.26 -3.10
CA THR A 156 0.32 -0.72 -2.11
C THR A 156 0.72 -0.43 -0.65
N ALA A 157 2.01 -0.31 -0.37
CA ALA A 157 2.56 -0.03 0.96
C ALA A 157 2.89 1.46 1.18
N ALA A 158 2.68 2.29 0.16
CA ALA A 158 2.97 3.72 0.20
C ALA A 158 1.79 4.58 0.67
N ASN A 159 0.59 3.99 0.79
CA ASN A 159 -0.61 4.71 1.17
C ASN A 159 -0.55 5.18 2.62
N LEU A 160 -0.83 6.46 2.82
CA LEU A 160 -0.98 7.03 4.16
C LEU A 160 -2.36 6.69 4.72
N PRO A 161 -2.50 6.60 6.05
CA PRO A 161 -3.80 6.40 6.67
C PRO A 161 -4.70 7.63 6.43
N ASN A 162 -5.98 7.40 6.23
CA ASN A 162 -6.99 8.45 6.01
C ASN A 162 -7.55 9.05 7.32
N LEU A 163 -7.35 8.36 8.44
CA LEU A 163 -7.90 8.79 9.75
C LEU A 163 -7.56 10.25 10.13
N PRO A 164 -6.37 10.80 9.81
CA PRO A 164 -6.07 12.21 10.05
C PRO A 164 -6.96 13.22 9.30
N GLU A 165 -7.61 12.82 8.21
CA GLU A 165 -8.48 13.70 7.42
C GLU A 165 -9.78 14.05 8.14
N TYR A 166 -10.22 13.19 9.08
CA TYR A 166 -11.42 13.39 9.89
C TYR A 166 -11.21 14.33 11.08
N LEU A 167 -9.96 14.73 11.37
CA LEU A 167 -9.66 15.63 12.49
C LEU A 167 -10.11 17.07 12.20
N PRO A 168 -10.79 17.74 13.16
CA PRO A 168 -11.05 19.16 13.09
C PRO A 168 -9.76 19.97 12.99
N LYS A 169 -9.76 21.03 12.19
CA LYS A 169 -8.55 21.83 11.91
C LYS A 169 -8.37 23.02 12.87
N GLN A 170 -9.42 23.40 13.58
CA GLN A 170 -9.39 24.57 14.47
C GLN A 170 -8.96 24.15 15.89
N GLY A 171 -8.19 25.00 16.56
CA GLY A 171 -7.76 24.79 17.95
C GLY A 171 -6.70 23.70 18.14
N VAL A 172 -6.14 23.16 17.07
CA VAL A 172 -5.15 22.08 17.10
C VAL A 172 -3.88 22.52 17.83
N VAL A 173 -3.41 21.72 18.78
CA VAL A 173 -2.05 21.80 19.30
C VAL A 173 -1.13 21.11 18.31
N GLU A 174 -0.23 21.86 17.67
CA GLU A 174 0.69 21.32 16.68
C GLU A 174 1.53 20.17 17.25
N ASN A 175 1.85 19.21 16.40
CA ASN A 175 2.65 18.03 16.75
C ASN A 175 2.11 17.15 17.89
N SER A 176 0.92 17.38 18.41
CA SER A 176 0.31 16.54 19.47
C SER A 176 -0.32 15.26 18.94
N ALA A 177 -0.55 15.14 17.64
CA ALA A 177 -1.12 13.94 17.04
C ALA A 177 -0.25 12.70 17.29
N LYS A 178 -0.86 11.61 17.76
CA LYS A 178 -0.22 10.29 17.90
C LYS A 178 -1.08 9.24 17.18
N TYR A 179 -0.45 8.46 16.30
CA TYR A 179 -1.09 7.39 15.55
C TYR A 179 -0.65 6.05 16.12
N LEU A 180 -1.58 5.22 16.56
CA LEU A 180 -1.32 4.06 17.39
C LEU A 180 -1.93 2.81 16.74
N LEU A 181 -1.13 1.77 16.59
CA LEU A 181 -1.51 0.51 15.96
C LEU A 181 -1.59 -0.66 16.96
N GLY A 182 -1.18 -0.44 18.21
CA GLY A 182 -1.16 -1.50 19.18
C GLY A 182 -1.26 -1.06 20.64
N PRO A 183 -1.40 -2.01 21.57
CA PRO A 183 -1.59 -1.74 22.98
C PRO A 183 -0.38 -1.07 23.65
N GLN A 184 0.84 -1.35 23.21
CA GLN A 184 2.05 -0.74 23.79
C GLN A 184 2.15 0.73 23.39
N ALA A 185 1.87 1.05 22.14
CA ALA A 185 1.79 2.42 21.66
C ALA A 185 0.68 3.20 22.39
N LEU A 186 -0.48 2.57 22.64
CA LEU A 186 -1.57 3.18 23.42
C LEU A 186 -1.12 3.45 24.86
N ALA A 187 -0.51 2.48 25.54
CA ALA A 187 -0.04 2.64 26.92
C ALA A 187 0.98 3.78 27.07
N ALA A 188 1.80 4.02 26.04
CA ALA A 188 2.79 5.10 26.05
C ALA A 188 2.17 6.51 25.91
N THR A 189 0.89 6.64 25.49
CA THR A 189 0.27 7.94 25.18
C THR A 189 -0.52 8.56 26.30
N LYS A 190 -0.62 7.94 27.48
CA LYS A 190 -1.37 8.43 28.66
C LYS A 190 -2.82 8.83 28.34
N THR A 191 -3.50 8.09 27.47
CA THR A 191 -4.93 8.25 27.19
C THR A 191 -5.76 7.55 28.25
N PRO A 192 -7.03 7.95 28.49
CA PRO A 192 -7.91 7.25 29.43
C PRO A 192 -8.44 5.92 28.87
N LEU A 193 -8.15 5.59 27.62
CA LEU A 193 -8.59 4.36 26.99
C LEU A 193 -7.67 3.20 27.35
N SER A 194 -8.23 2.12 27.87
CA SER A 194 -7.50 0.88 28.09
C SER A 194 -7.42 0.02 26.81
N ALA A 195 -6.41 -0.84 26.71
CA ALA A 195 -6.26 -1.76 25.60
C ALA A 195 -7.46 -2.72 25.46
N ASP A 196 -8.03 -3.16 26.60
CA ASP A 196 -9.21 -4.05 26.63
C ASP A 196 -10.45 -3.32 26.10
N LEU A 197 -10.63 -2.05 26.49
CA LEU A 197 -11.74 -1.24 25.99
C LEU A 197 -11.68 -1.05 24.49
N VAL A 198 -10.51 -0.74 23.96
CA VAL A 198 -10.27 -0.60 22.53
C VAL A 198 -10.42 -1.94 21.79
N GLY A 199 -9.90 -3.04 22.35
CA GLY A 199 -10.01 -4.38 21.80
C GLY A 199 -9.13 -4.60 20.55
N PHE A 200 -7.83 -4.56 20.70
CA PHE A 200 -6.85 -4.69 19.61
C PHE A 200 -6.92 -6.02 18.83
N ALA A 201 -7.61 -7.04 19.34
CA ALA A 201 -7.89 -8.27 18.59
C ALA A 201 -8.70 -8.01 17.28
N THR A 202 -9.35 -6.86 17.17
CA THR A 202 -10.09 -6.43 15.99
C THR A 202 -9.29 -5.51 15.07
N GLU A 203 -7.99 -5.36 15.32
CA GLU A 203 -7.04 -4.54 14.53
C GLU A 203 -7.52 -3.09 14.32
N PRO A 204 -7.88 -2.34 15.38
CA PRO A 204 -8.26 -0.94 15.26
C PRO A 204 -7.03 -0.06 15.01
N GLU A 205 -7.26 1.04 14.29
CA GLU A 205 -6.31 2.15 14.16
C GLU A 205 -6.77 3.31 15.05
N ILE A 206 -5.84 3.91 15.79
CA ILE A 206 -6.16 5.00 16.72
C ILE A 206 -5.38 6.24 16.34
N LEU A 207 -6.06 7.37 16.33
CA LEU A 207 -5.44 8.68 16.21
C LEU A 207 -5.87 9.55 17.38
N THR A 208 -4.90 10.09 18.12
CA THR A 208 -5.16 11.08 19.17
C THR A 208 -4.67 12.45 18.72
N GLN A 209 -5.37 13.50 19.12
CA GLN A 209 -4.98 14.89 18.83
C GLN A 209 -5.44 15.78 19.98
N THR A 210 -4.57 16.65 20.47
CA THR A 210 -4.91 17.63 21.51
C THR A 210 -5.37 18.94 20.88
N TYR A 211 -6.39 19.55 21.48
CA TYR A 211 -6.99 20.83 21.10
C TYR A 211 -6.97 21.78 22.27
N ASN A 212 -6.70 23.06 22.01
CA ASN A 212 -6.88 24.13 22.98
C ASN A 212 -8.32 24.59 22.90
N THR A 213 -9.04 24.51 24.03
CA THR A 213 -10.38 25.08 24.21
C THR A 213 -10.38 26.12 25.31
N ALA A 214 -11.43 26.94 25.40
CA ALA A 214 -11.54 27.94 26.45
C ALA A 214 -11.54 27.34 27.86
N ASP A 215 -12.07 26.11 28.00
CA ASP A 215 -12.17 25.38 29.26
C ASP A 215 -10.94 24.46 29.53
N GLY A 216 -9.85 24.65 28.76
CA GLY A 216 -8.61 23.89 28.90
C GLY A 216 -8.35 22.91 27.74
N PRO A 217 -7.24 22.16 27.79
CA PRO A 217 -6.89 21.24 26.73
C PRO A 217 -7.83 20.00 26.68
N VAL A 218 -8.30 19.65 25.49
CA VAL A 218 -9.12 18.49 25.21
C VAL A 218 -8.35 17.58 24.26
N THR A 219 -8.27 16.28 24.57
CA THR A 219 -7.71 15.29 23.66
C THR A 219 -8.83 14.53 22.97
N LEU A 220 -8.91 14.66 21.65
CA LEU A 220 -9.78 13.91 20.78
C LEU A 220 -9.09 12.63 20.37
N MET A 221 -9.82 11.51 20.40
CA MET A 221 -9.35 10.18 20.07
C MET A 221 -10.30 9.56 19.05
N LEU A 222 -9.79 9.25 17.87
CA LEU A 222 -10.51 8.54 16.81
C LEU A 222 -10.05 7.09 16.83
N VAL A 223 -10.96 6.16 17.03
CA VAL A 223 -10.70 4.71 16.98
C VAL A 223 -11.46 4.14 15.79
N GLN A 224 -10.74 3.84 14.72
CA GLN A 224 -11.31 3.28 13.50
C GLN A 224 -11.25 1.76 13.54
N TYR A 225 -12.37 1.14 13.31
CA TYR A 225 -12.50 -0.33 13.21
C TYR A 225 -12.67 -0.75 11.75
N PRO A 226 -12.29 -1.99 11.39
CA PRO A 226 -12.44 -2.50 10.03
C PRO A 226 -13.88 -2.46 9.51
N THR A 227 -14.89 -2.58 10.39
CA THR A 227 -16.30 -2.53 10.00
C THR A 227 -17.15 -1.70 10.97
N PRO A 228 -18.24 -1.09 10.49
CA PRO A 228 -19.20 -0.39 11.35
C PRO A 228 -19.84 -1.28 12.43
N GLN A 229 -19.98 -2.59 12.17
CA GLN A 229 -20.56 -3.56 13.11
C GLN A 229 -19.66 -3.71 14.35
N ILE A 230 -18.36 -3.87 14.15
CA ILE A 230 -17.37 -3.92 15.24
C ILE A 230 -17.42 -2.61 16.04
N ALA A 231 -17.50 -1.46 15.36
CA ALA A 231 -17.61 -0.16 16.02
C ALA A 231 -18.88 -0.03 16.86
N ILE A 232 -20.02 -0.61 16.43
CA ILE A 232 -21.26 -0.65 17.21
C ILE A 232 -21.08 -1.46 18.51
N GLU A 233 -20.49 -2.66 18.41
CA GLU A 233 -20.24 -3.53 19.55
C GLU A 233 -19.27 -2.87 20.55
N ARG A 234 -18.20 -2.28 20.05
CA ARG A 234 -17.22 -1.58 20.88
C ARG A 234 -17.80 -0.33 21.52
N LEU A 235 -18.63 0.45 20.82
CA LEU A 235 -19.29 1.61 21.43
C LEU A 235 -20.09 1.21 22.68
N ARG A 236 -20.78 0.07 22.69
CA ARG A 236 -21.49 -0.43 23.86
C ARG A 236 -20.53 -0.67 25.04
N ALA A 237 -19.33 -1.21 24.77
CA ALA A 237 -18.29 -1.38 25.78
C ALA A 237 -17.79 -0.02 26.31
N PHE A 238 -17.56 0.96 25.41
CA PHE A 238 -17.18 2.32 25.81
C PHE A 238 -18.24 2.96 26.71
N GLN A 239 -19.53 2.83 26.37
CA GLN A 239 -20.64 3.39 27.13
C GLN A 239 -20.86 2.68 28.47
N ALA A 240 -20.58 1.36 28.54
CA ALA A 240 -20.66 0.57 29.77
C ALA A 240 -19.45 0.76 30.70
N SER A 241 -18.38 1.44 30.26
CA SER A 241 -17.23 1.71 31.09
C SER A 241 -17.57 2.64 32.26
N PRO A 242 -17.06 2.36 33.49
CA PRO A 242 -17.23 3.23 34.65
C PRO A 242 -16.68 4.65 34.45
N ASP A 243 -15.77 4.82 33.51
CA ASP A 243 -15.09 6.08 33.16
C ASP A 243 -15.88 6.90 32.13
N SER A 244 -16.89 6.29 31.50
CA SER A 244 -17.76 6.96 30.53
C SER A 244 -18.53 8.12 31.20
N GLY A 245 -18.54 9.28 30.59
CA GLY A 245 -19.14 10.49 31.11
C GLY A 245 -18.37 11.17 32.27
N LYS A 246 -17.24 10.59 32.72
CA LYS A 246 -16.38 11.15 33.77
C LYS A 246 -15.00 11.54 33.24
N THR A 247 -14.28 10.57 32.70
CA THR A 247 -12.93 10.74 32.15
C THR A 247 -12.93 10.91 30.65
N PHE A 248 -13.91 10.33 29.97
CA PHE A 248 -14.11 10.48 28.54
C PHE A 248 -15.60 10.42 28.16
N ALA A 249 -15.96 11.06 27.06
CA ALA A 249 -17.23 10.82 26.36
C ALA A 249 -16.95 10.22 25.00
N ALA A 250 -17.87 9.36 24.50
CA ALA A 250 -17.67 8.68 23.22
C ALA A 250 -18.98 8.61 22.43
N ARG A 251 -18.84 8.77 21.08
CA ARG A 251 -19.89 8.53 20.11
C ARG A 251 -19.35 7.81 18.89
N ARG A 252 -20.22 7.32 18.02
CA ARG A 252 -19.84 6.63 16.79
C ARG A 252 -20.29 7.44 15.56
N THR A 253 -19.43 7.41 14.54
CA THR A 253 -19.75 7.85 13.19
C THR A 253 -19.17 6.85 12.18
N GLY A 254 -20.01 6.13 11.44
CA GLY A 254 -19.56 5.04 10.56
C GLY A 254 -18.78 3.95 11.30
N PRO A 255 -17.57 3.59 10.85
CA PRO A 255 -16.69 2.63 11.52
C PRO A 255 -15.82 3.26 12.62
N ILE A 256 -15.92 4.58 12.85
CA ILE A 256 -15.10 5.33 13.79
C ILE A 256 -15.85 5.54 15.09
N ILE A 257 -15.22 5.20 16.23
CA ILE A 257 -15.58 5.71 17.55
C ILE A 257 -14.75 6.96 17.78
N VAL A 258 -15.45 8.05 18.03
CA VAL A 258 -14.85 9.32 18.44
C VAL A 258 -14.99 9.41 19.94
N ALA A 259 -13.88 9.55 20.66
CA ALA A 259 -13.87 9.76 22.10
C ALA A 259 -13.11 11.06 22.40
N GLU A 260 -13.50 11.76 23.44
CA GLU A 260 -12.81 12.93 23.95
C GLU A 260 -12.45 12.74 25.40
N SER A 261 -11.36 13.36 25.84
CA SER A 261 -10.95 13.42 27.24
C SER A 261 -10.46 14.82 27.59
N GLY A 262 -10.71 15.21 28.84
CA GLY A 262 -10.45 16.54 29.36
C GLY A 262 -11.64 17.01 30.20
N ASN A 263 -12.14 18.22 30.00
CA ASN A 263 -13.38 18.65 30.60
C ASN A 263 -14.60 18.17 29.83
N VAL A 264 -14.98 16.91 30.05
CA VAL A 264 -16.07 16.18 29.34
C VAL A 264 -17.44 16.90 29.45
N ALA A 265 -17.64 17.69 30.51
CA ALA A 265 -18.87 18.46 30.71
C ALA A 265 -18.88 19.78 29.90
N SER A 266 -17.77 20.17 29.29
CA SER A 266 -17.64 21.40 28.52
C SER A 266 -18.44 21.35 27.23
N GLY A 267 -19.13 22.44 26.89
CA GLY A 267 -19.83 22.56 25.62
C GLY A 267 -18.87 22.55 24.42
N GLU A 268 -17.64 23.05 24.58
CA GLU A 268 -16.62 23.06 23.53
C GLU A 268 -16.07 21.65 23.29
N ALA A 269 -15.84 20.85 24.35
CA ALA A 269 -15.45 19.46 24.22
C ALA A 269 -16.51 18.64 23.48
N GLN A 270 -17.80 18.81 23.84
CA GLN A 270 -18.91 18.16 23.15
C GLN A 270 -19.05 18.63 21.70
N ALA A 271 -18.84 19.93 21.42
CA ALA A 271 -18.84 20.46 20.06
C ALA A 271 -17.71 19.83 19.22
N LEU A 272 -16.52 19.70 19.81
CA LEU A 272 -15.37 19.04 19.19
C LEU A 272 -15.66 17.56 18.89
N LEU A 273 -16.21 16.83 19.88
CA LEU A 273 -16.67 15.45 19.71
C LEU A 273 -17.65 15.32 18.53
N ASN A 274 -18.62 16.26 18.43
CA ASN A 274 -19.66 16.25 17.41
C ASN A 274 -19.21 16.74 16.03
N SER A 275 -18.07 17.40 15.94
CA SER A 275 -17.55 17.93 14.67
C SER A 275 -16.98 16.85 13.73
N VAL A 276 -16.58 15.70 14.27
CA VAL A 276 -16.05 14.58 13.47
C VAL A 276 -17.20 13.85 12.79
N ASN A 277 -17.26 13.86 11.49
CA ASN A 277 -18.25 13.12 10.70
C ASN A 277 -17.54 12.21 9.71
N TYR A 278 -17.94 10.94 9.71
CA TYR A 278 -17.52 9.98 8.70
C TYR A 278 -18.43 10.12 7.49
N GLU A 279 -17.89 10.65 6.40
CA GLU A 279 -18.54 10.61 5.09
C GLU A 279 -17.99 9.40 4.35
N ALA A 280 -18.84 8.40 4.11
CA ALA A 280 -18.50 7.31 3.23
C ALA A 280 -18.50 7.86 1.81
N GLU A 281 -17.35 8.30 1.31
CA GLU A 281 -17.16 8.36 -0.13
C GLU A 281 -17.17 6.91 -0.65
N VAL A 282 -18.33 6.48 -1.15
CA VAL A 282 -18.37 5.28 -1.99
C VAL A 282 -17.74 5.69 -3.31
N THR A 283 -16.44 5.75 -3.35
CA THR A 283 -15.72 5.71 -4.61
C THR A 283 -16.02 4.34 -5.21
N TRP A 284 -16.99 4.31 -6.11
CA TRP A 284 -17.06 3.23 -7.08
C TRP A 284 -15.71 3.28 -7.79
N ASN A 285 -14.84 2.36 -7.43
CA ASN A 285 -13.54 2.23 -8.07
C ASN A 285 -13.70 1.57 -9.45
N GLU A 286 -14.77 1.95 -10.15
CA GLU A 286 -14.88 1.81 -11.59
C GLU A 286 -13.95 2.88 -12.15
N ALA A 287 -12.84 2.45 -12.72
CA ALA A 287 -11.97 3.32 -13.48
C ALA A 287 -12.86 4.13 -14.43
N THR A 288 -13.11 5.41 -14.09
CA THR A 288 -13.87 6.36 -14.93
C THR A 288 -13.21 6.60 -16.29
N THR A 289 -11.97 6.16 -16.42
CA THR A 289 -11.24 6.04 -17.68
C THR A 289 -11.19 4.58 -18.06
N ILE A 290 -12.09 4.17 -18.96
CA ILE A 290 -11.99 2.86 -19.62
C ILE A 290 -10.60 2.79 -20.23
N ALA A 291 -9.76 1.90 -19.71
CA ALA A 291 -8.42 1.69 -20.26
C ALA A 291 -8.58 1.44 -21.77
N LYS A 292 -7.66 1.95 -22.61
CA LYS A 292 -7.71 1.74 -24.07
C LYS A 292 -7.92 0.27 -24.44
N ARG A 293 -7.54 -0.63 -23.56
CA ARG A 293 -7.63 -2.09 -23.69
C ARG A 293 -9.06 -2.61 -23.47
N ASP A 294 -9.84 -1.94 -22.62
CA ASP A 294 -11.20 -2.37 -22.22
C ASP A 294 -12.29 -1.53 -22.91
N ASN A 295 -11.89 -0.66 -23.84
CA ASN A 295 -12.81 0.13 -24.63
C ASN A 295 -13.47 -0.77 -25.68
N ILE A 296 -14.80 -0.99 -25.53
CA ILE A 296 -15.63 -1.80 -26.41
C ILE A 296 -15.45 -1.40 -27.90
N GLY A 297 -15.26 -0.10 -28.19
CA GLY A 297 -14.97 0.39 -29.53
C GLY A 297 -13.66 -0.16 -30.09
N ASN A 298 -12.57 -0.16 -29.29
CA ASN A 298 -11.30 -0.73 -29.69
C ASN A 298 -11.35 -2.25 -29.85
N LEU A 299 -12.12 -2.93 -29.02
CA LEU A 299 -12.37 -4.36 -29.12
C LEU A 299 -13.10 -4.68 -30.44
N MET A 300 -14.15 -3.94 -30.79
CA MET A 300 -14.87 -4.09 -32.07
C MET A 300 -13.93 -3.89 -33.27
N VAL A 301 -13.14 -2.82 -33.27
CA VAL A 301 -12.17 -2.56 -34.36
C VAL A 301 -11.16 -3.70 -34.46
N ALA A 302 -10.67 -4.22 -33.33
CA ALA A 302 -9.75 -5.37 -33.34
C ALA A 302 -10.38 -6.64 -33.89
N VAL A 303 -11.65 -6.91 -33.56
CA VAL A 303 -12.41 -8.07 -34.08
C VAL A 303 -12.64 -7.94 -35.58
N PHE A 304 -13.09 -6.78 -36.07
CA PHE A 304 -13.24 -6.55 -37.52
C PHE A 304 -11.90 -6.62 -38.26
N GLY A 305 -10.83 -6.10 -37.66
CA GLY A 305 -9.46 -6.24 -38.20
C GLY A 305 -9.04 -7.71 -38.32
N LEU A 306 -9.29 -8.51 -37.28
CA LEU A 306 -8.99 -9.94 -37.28
C LEU A 306 -9.79 -10.68 -38.37
N ILE A 307 -11.09 -10.39 -38.51
CA ILE A 307 -11.95 -10.98 -39.55
C ILE A 307 -11.42 -10.59 -40.93
N GLY A 308 -11.04 -9.33 -41.15
CA GLY A 308 -10.45 -8.86 -42.41
C GLY A 308 -9.18 -9.62 -42.76
N ILE A 309 -8.29 -9.79 -41.78
CA ILE A 309 -7.04 -10.56 -41.94
C ILE A 309 -7.33 -12.00 -42.34
N LEU A 310 -8.27 -12.67 -41.65
CA LEU A 310 -8.65 -14.04 -41.92
C LEU A 310 -9.23 -14.23 -43.34
N LEU A 311 -10.06 -13.25 -43.81
CA LEU A 311 -10.62 -13.28 -45.17
C LEU A 311 -9.53 -13.11 -46.22
N VAL A 312 -8.56 -12.20 -46.00
CA VAL A 312 -7.42 -12.00 -46.90
C VAL A 312 -6.56 -13.27 -46.97
N PHE A 313 -6.25 -13.88 -45.82
CA PHE A 313 -5.55 -15.18 -45.81
C PHE A 313 -6.32 -16.28 -46.50
N GLY A 314 -7.64 -16.39 -46.25
CA GLY A 314 -8.49 -17.35 -46.94
C GLY A 314 -8.46 -17.18 -48.46
N LEU A 315 -8.52 -15.95 -48.94
CA LEU A 315 -8.45 -15.63 -50.37
C LEU A 315 -7.08 -15.99 -50.96
N ILE A 316 -6.00 -15.60 -50.29
CA ILE A 316 -4.62 -15.92 -50.74
C ILE A 316 -4.45 -17.46 -50.79
N PHE A 317 -4.82 -18.16 -49.76
CA PHE A 317 -4.72 -19.62 -49.73
C PHE A 317 -5.64 -20.27 -50.76
N GLY A 318 -6.85 -19.77 -50.98
CA GLY A 318 -7.78 -20.25 -51.98
C GLY A 318 -7.20 -20.10 -53.41
N VAL A 319 -6.67 -18.93 -53.74
CA VAL A 319 -6.03 -18.66 -55.04
C VAL A 319 -4.76 -19.50 -55.21
N PHE A 320 -3.94 -19.59 -54.16
CA PHE A 320 -2.70 -20.37 -54.21
C PHE A 320 -2.99 -21.85 -54.38
N PHE A 321 -3.92 -22.42 -53.61
CA PHE A 321 -4.30 -23.82 -53.71
C PHE A 321 -5.00 -24.15 -55.04
N GLY A 322 -5.93 -23.26 -55.44
CA GLY A 322 -6.61 -23.37 -56.75
C GLY A 322 -5.65 -23.25 -57.93
N GLY A 323 -4.73 -22.30 -57.86
CA GLY A 323 -3.67 -22.08 -58.86
C GLY A 323 -2.72 -23.28 -58.95
N ILE A 324 -2.25 -23.80 -57.81
CA ILE A 324 -1.42 -25.02 -57.78
C ILE A 324 -2.18 -26.22 -58.38
N ARG A 325 -3.43 -26.40 -58.04
CA ARG A 325 -4.26 -27.50 -58.59
C ARG A 325 -4.38 -27.40 -60.12
N VAL A 326 -4.67 -26.21 -60.65
CA VAL A 326 -4.74 -26.00 -62.11
C VAL A 326 -3.37 -26.23 -62.78
N LEU A 327 -2.30 -25.85 -62.16
CA LEU A 327 -0.93 -26.05 -62.64
C LEU A 327 -0.56 -27.52 -62.65
N LEU A 328 -0.88 -28.27 -61.57
CA LEU A 328 -0.63 -29.70 -61.45
C LEU A 328 -1.46 -30.49 -62.47
N THR A 329 -2.75 -30.19 -62.67
CA THR A 329 -3.57 -30.85 -63.67
C THR A 329 -3.11 -30.57 -65.07
N ARG A 330 -2.54 -29.39 -65.37
CA ARG A 330 -2.04 -29.00 -66.71
C ARG A 330 -0.69 -29.63 -67.02
N TYR A 331 0.23 -29.75 -66.07
CA TYR A 331 1.61 -30.24 -66.32
C TYR A 331 1.78 -31.73 -65.98
N PHE A 332 0.90 -32.30 -65.14
CA PHE A 332 0.95 -33.71 -64.73
C PHE A 332 -0.44 -34.36 -64.80
N PRO A 333 -0.96 -34.54 -66.03
CA PRO A 333 -2.28 -35.19 -66.21
C PRO A 333 -2.20 -36.63 -65.73
N GLY A 334 -3.21 -37.13 -65.01
CA GLY A 334 -3.31 -38.45 -64.47
C GLY A 334 -2.86 -38.64 -63.02
N THR A 335 -2.61 -37.58 -62.29
CA THR A 335 -2.33 -37.64 -60.86
C THR A 335 -3.60 -37.67 -60.01
N MET A 336 -3.46 -38.01 -58.75
CA MET A 336 -4.52 -38.21 -57.75
C MET A 336 -5.51 -37.01 -57.60
N PHE A 337 -5.19 -35.84 -58.17
CA PHE A 337 -6.01 -34.63 -58.12
C PHE A 337 -6.94 -34.45 -59.35
N ASP A 338 -6.89 -35.37 -60.30
CA ASP A 338 -7.66 -35.31 -61.54
C ASP A 338 -8.86 -36.27 -61.55
N VAL A 339 -9.19 -36.86 -60.39
CA VAL A 339 -10.34 -37.74 -60.27
C VAL A 339 -11.60 -36.87 -60.21
N PRO A 340 -12.50 -36.95 -61.20
CA PRO A 340 -13.79 -36.26 -61.13
C PRO A 340 -14.55 -36.77 -59.92
N ALA A 341 -15.07 -35.87 -59.11
CA ALA A 341 -15.95 -36.23 -58.01
C ALA A 341 -17.20 -36.87 -58.60
N ASN A 342 -17.24 -38.21 -58.67
CA ASN A 342 -18.49 -38.91 -58.92
C ASN A 342 -19.39 -38.67 -57.71
N VAL A 343 -20.27 -37.69 -57.84
CA VAL A 343 -21.38 -37.52 -56.92
C VAL A 343 -22.38 -38.64 -57.22
N GLU A 344 -22.23 -39.74 -56.52
CA GLU A 344 -23.24 -40.81 -56.54
C GLU A 344 -24.47 -40.27 -55.82
N ILE A 345 -25.45 -39.75 -56.60
CA ILE A 345 -26.75 -39.36 -56.07
C ILE A 345 -27.49 -40.63 -55.73
N LEU A 346 -27.50 -41.05 -54.49
CA LEU A 346 -28.33 -42.09 -53.93
C LEU A 346 -29.80 -41.61 -54.04
N GLN A 347 -30.48 -41.97 -55.14
CA GLN A 347 -31.94 -41.83 -55.24
C GLN A 347 -32.56 -42.93 -54.39
N LEU A 348 -33.02 -42.59 -53.20
CA LEU A 348 -33.91 -43.43 -52.39
C LEU A 348 -35.27 -43.53 -53.09
N HIS A 349 -35.52 -44.61 -53.83
CA HIS A 349 -36.84 -44.98 -54.27
C HIS A 349 -37.67 -45.44 -53.06
N LEU A 350 -38.50 -44.57 -52.49
CA LEU A 350 -39.55 -44.94 -51.58
C LEU A 350 -40.66 -45.63 -52.40
N ARG A 351 -40.71 -46.96 -52.27
CA ARG A 351 -41.70 -47.80 -52.88
C ARG A 351 -43.01 -47.59 -52.17
N ASP A 352 -44.00 -47.04 -52.89
CA ASP A 352 -45.40 -46.99 -52.43
C ASP A 352 -45.91 -48.41 -52.16
N GLY A 353 -46.36 -48.65 -50.93
CA GLY A 353 -46.92 -49.93 -50.54
C GLY A 353 -48.26 -50.18 -51.23
N PRO A 354 -48.68 -51.45 -51.44
CA PRO A 354 -49.89 -51.80 -52.17
C PRO A 354 -51.14 -51.34 -51.37
N THR A 355 -52.02 -50.64 -52.08
CA THR A 355 -53.41 -50.40 -51.66
C THR A 355 -54.15 -51.73 -51.58
N SER A 356 -54.59 -52.13 -50.39
CA SER A 356 -55.52 -53.24 -50.17
C SER A 356 -56.94 -52.78 -50.35
N ASP A 357 -57.54 -53.14 -51.44
CA ASP A 357 -59.02 -53.25 -51.57
C ASP A 357 -59.56 -54.32 -50.66
N LYS A 358 -60.36 -54.01 -49.68
CA LYS A 358 -61.73 -54.58 -49.39
C LYS A 358 -62.30 -53.91 -48.15
#